data_5710ede320f748ae7fee8bcc59d7f684
#
_entry.id   5710ede320f748ae7fee8bcc59d7f684
#
_cell.length_a   1.000
_cell.length_b   1.000
_cell.length_c   1.000
_cell.angle_alpha   90.00
_cell.angle_beta   90.00
_cell.angle_gamma   90.00
#
_symmetry.space_group_name_H-M   'P 1'
#
loop_
_entity.id
_entity.type
_entity.pdbx_description
1 polymer ?
#
loop_
_entity_poly.entity_id
_entity_poly.type
_entity_poly.pdbx_seq_one_letter_code
_entity_poly.pdbx_strand_id
1 'polypeptide(L)'
;KVDNNTFKLMKRNLPGAFTFILNGTTRLPKIFRNRKEVGIRMPDNAIIQEIARVLDAPIMTTTLPHEEHEDMEYCTDPELIDEKFGDLVDLVIDGGIGGTESSTIVDCTNGETEIVRQGKGWLNEG
;
A
#
# COMPACT_ATOMS: atom_id res chain seq x y z
N LYS A 1 11.31 1.63 -15.30
CA LYS A 1 10.77 2.87 -15.84
C LYS A 1 9.27 2.71 -16.13
N VAL A 2 8.47 3.65 -15.66
CA VAL A 2 7.02 3.63 -15.86
C VAL A 2 6.70 4.28 -17.21
N ASP A 3 5.92 3.60 -18.07
CA ASP A 3 5.49 4.17 -19.34
C ASP A 3 4.37 5.21 -19.12
N ASN A 4 4.07 5.99 -20.17
CA ASN A 4 3.10 7.07 -20.08
C ASN A 4 1.67 6.59 -19.77
N ASN A 5 1.28 5.44 -20.30
CA ASN A 5 -0.06 4.91 -20.07
C ASN A 5 -0.25 4.46 -18.62
N THR A 6 0.75 3.77 -18.09
CA THR A 6 0.77 3.36 -16.68
C THR A 6 0.80 4.56 -15.75
N PHE A 7 1.63 5.56 -16.06
CA PHE A 7 1.70 6.79 -15.27
C PHE A 7 0.35 7.51 -15.22
N LYS A 8 -0.31 7.66 -16.35
CA LYS A 8 -1.64 8.28 -16.43
C LYS A 8 -2.68 7.50 -15.64
N LEU A 9 -2.65 6.18 -15.73
CA LEU A 9 -3.55 5.31 -14.99
C LEU A 9 -3.36 5.49 -13.47
N MET A 10 -2.12 5.45 -13.02
CA MET A 10 -1.79 5.69 -11.61
C MET A 10 -2.27 7.05 -11.15
N LYS A 11 -2.05 8.07 -11.94
CA LYS A 11 -2.43 9.45 -11.62
C LYS A 11 -3.95 9.63 -11.50
N ARG A 12 -4.74 8.87 -12.26
CA ARG A 12 -6.20 8.90 -12.16
C ARG A 12 -6.73 8.25 -10.89
N ASN A 13 -5.99 7.28 -10.34
CA ASN A 13 -6.48 6.40 -9.29
C ASN A 13 -5.80 6.62 -7.93
N LEU A 14 -4.69 7.35 -7.90
CA LEU A 14 -3.96 7.65 -6.67
C LEU A 14 -4.12 9.14 -6.31
N PRO A 15 -4.29 9.49 -5.04
CA PRO A 15 -4.39 8.58 -3.89
C PRO A 15 -5.66 7.75 -3.90
N GLY A 16 -5.60 6.54 -3.40
CA GLY A 16 -6.73 5.62 -3.37
C GLY A 16 -6.33 4.22 -2.92
N ALA A 17 -7.31 3.34 -2.87
CA ALA A 17 -7.15 1.97 -2.36
C ALA A 17 -6.63 1.01 -3.45
N PHE A 18 -5.46 1.31 -3.99
CA PHE A 18 -4.82 0.54 -5.04
C PHE A 18 -3.37 0.19 -4.71
N THR A 19 -2.95 -0.98 -5.15
CA THR A 19 -1.55 -1.37 -5.20
C THR A 19 -1.19 -1.62 -6.66
N PHE A 20 -0.31 -0.79 -7.22
CA PHE A 20 0.17 -0.96 -8.58
C PHE A 20 1.48 -1.73 -8.57
N ILE A 21 1.52 -2.86 -9.29
CA ILE A 21 2.74 -3.65 -9.43
C ILE A 21 3.47 -3.20 -10.68
N LEU A 22 4.69 -2.74 -10.49
CA LEU A 22 5.56 -2.22 -11.54
C LEU A 22 6.83 -3.06 -11.63
N ASN A 23 7.48 -3.02 -12.78
CA ASN A 23 8.79 -3.61 -12.95
C ASN A 23 9.83 -2.84 -12.14
N GLY A 24 10.65 -3.55 -11.38
CA GLY A 24 11.75 -2.95 -10.63
C GLY A 24 12.84 -2.42 -11.56
N THR A 25 13.61 -1.44 -11.08
CA THR A 25 14.75 -0.88 -11.78
C THR A 25 15.97 -0.84 -10.87
N THR A 26 17.15 -0.65 -11.46
CA THR A 26 18.39 -0.50 -10.70
C THR A 26 18.45 0.80 -9.89
N ARG A 27 17.52 1.72 -10.13
CA ARG A 27 17.42 2.99 -9.39
C ARG A 27 16.66 2.88 -8.08
N LEU A 28 16.04 1.72 -7.83
CA LEU A 28 15.35 1.47 -6.57
C LEU A 28 16.33 1.44 -5.40
N PRO A 29 15.88 1.78 -4.17
CA PRO A 29 16.69 1.61 -2.98
C PRO A 29 17.25 0.19 -2.87
N LYS A 30 18.40 0.08 -2.23
CA LYS A 30 19.15 -1.19 -2.12
C LYS A 30 18.31 -2.39 -1.70
N ILE A 31 17.37 -2.17 -0.79
CA ILE A 31 16.48 -3.21 -0.27
C ILE A 31 15.57 -3.81 -1.35
N PHE A 32 15.32 -3.07 -2.44
CA PHE A 32 14.46 -3.52 -3.55
C PHE A 32 15.20 -3.89 -4.81
N ARG A 33 16.54 -3.72 -4.87
CA ARG A 33 17.32 -3.92 -6.12
C ARG A 33 17.22 -5.30 -6.72
N ASN A 34 17.04 -6.31 -5.89
CA ASN A 34 16.95 -7.69 -6.34
C ASN A 34 15.52 -8.12 -6.66
N ARG A 35 14.56 -7.24 -6.52
CA ARG A 35 13.17 -7.55 -6.82
C ARG A 35 12.86 -7.23 -8.27
N LYS A 36 12.24 -8.19 -8.97
CA LYS A 36 11.77 -8.00 -10.34
C LYS A 36 10.59 -7.06 -10.39
N GLU A 37 9.78 -7.07 -9.35
CA GLU A 37 8.54 -6.30 -9.25
C GLU A 37 8.48 -5.54 -7.92
N VAL A 38 7.82 -4.39 -7.94
CA VAL A 38 7.59 -3.59 -6.75
C VAL A 38 6.14 -3.13 -6.73
N GLY A 39 5.49 -3.25 -5.57
CA GLY A 39 4.14 -2.73 -5.34
C GLY A 39 4.20 -1.30 -4.84
N ILE A 40 3.45 -0.41 -5.46
CA ILE A 40 3.38 1.01 -5.11
C ILE A 40 1.98 1.35 -4.65
N ARG A 41 1.89 2.06 -3.53
CA ARG A 41 0.64 2.55 -2.97
C ARG A 41 0.74 4.04 -2.64
N MET A 42 -0.38 4.72 -2.76
CA MET A 42 -0.56 6.08 -2.25
C MET A 42 -1.95 6.13 -1.61
N PRO A 43 -2.07 5.66 -0.37
CA PRO A 43 -3.37 5.61 0.31
C PRO A 43 -3.97 7.01 0.47
N ASP A 44 -5.29 7.09 0.36
CA ASP A 44 -6.03 8.31 0.66
C ASP A 44 -6.19 8.45 2.19
N ASN A 45 -5.06 8.71 2.85
CA ASN A 45 -4.96 8.83 4.30
C ASN A 45 -4.01 9.97 4.63
N ALA A 46 -4.53 10.96 5.34
CA ALA A 46 -3.78 12.18 5.63
C ALA A 46 -2.53 11.93 6.48
N ILE A 47 -2.58 10.95 7.38
CA ILE A 47 -1.46 10.64 8.28
C ILE A 47 -0.27 10.10 7.50
N ILE A 48 -0.49 9.06 6.71
CA ILE A 48 0.62 8.46 5.94
C ILE A 48 1.15 9.40 4.86
N GLN A 49 0.27 10.19 4.26
CA GLN A 49 0.68 11.20 3.27
C GLN A 49 1.57 12.27 3.92
N GLU A 50 1.23 12.71 5.12
CA GLU A 50 2.04 13.70 5.84
C GLU A 50 3.40 13.14 6.26
N ILE A 51 3.44 11.89 6.72
CA ILE A 51 4.70 11.22 7.06
C ILE A 51 5.60 11.15 5.83
N ALA A 52 5.07 10.72 4.68
CA ALA A 52 5.82 10.64 3.43
C ALA A 52 6.32 12.02 2.98
N ARG A 53 5.50 13.05 3.14
CA ARG A 53 5.87 14.42 2.77
C ARG A 53 7.04 14.94 3.61
N VAL A 54 6.98 14.74 4.92
CA VAL A 54 8.02 15.19 5.84
C VAL A 54 9.32 14.41 5.64
N LEU A 55 9.19 13.09 5.42
CA LEU A 55 10.34 12.22 5.17
C LEU A 55 10.98 12.51 3.81
N ASP A 56 10.19 12.99 2.85
CA ASP A 56 10.61 13.26 1.46
C ASP A 56 11.23 12.03 0.80
N ALA A 57 10.67 10.87 1.08
CA ALA A 57 11.14 9.58 0.55
C ALA A 57 10.02 8.54 0.60
N PRO A 58 10.11 7.48 -0.22
CA PRO A 58 9.19 6.36 -0.11
C PRO A 58 9.31 5.66 1.24
N ILE A 59 8.19 5.09 1.69
CA ILE A 59 8.12 4.34 2.94
C ILE A 59 7.86 2.88 2.60
N MET A 60 8.64 1.97 3.20
CA MET A 60 8.36 0.54 3.10
C MET A 60 7.23 0.20 4.05
N THR A 61 6.22 -0.50 3.54
CA THR A 61 5.05 -0.90 4.32
C THR A 61 4.75 -2.38 4.15
N THR A 62 4.03 -2.92 5.11
CA THR A 62 3.51 -4.28 5.04
C THR A 62 2.14 -4.32 5.68
N THR A 63 1.35 -5.33 5.31
CA THR A 63 0.04 -5.54 5.93
C THR A 63 0.20 -6.10 7.34
N LEU A 64 -0.66 -5.66 8.25
CA LEU A 64 -0.72 -6.19 9.61
C LEU A 64 -1.09 -7.68 9.58
N PRO A 65 -0.32 -8.57 10.24
CA PRO A 65 -0.71 -9.97 10.33
C PRO A 65 -2.03 -10.13 11.08
N HIS A 66 -2.90 -10.98 10.55
CA HIS A 66 -4.19 -11.30 11.15
C HIS A 66 -4.51 -12.77 10.93
N GLU A 67 -4.83 -13.48 11.99
CA GLU A 67 -5.23 -14.88 11.93
C GLU A 67 -6.75 -15.00 11.83
N GLU A 68 -7.25 -16.01 11.12
CA GLU A 68 -8.68 -16.17 10.85
C GLU A 68 -9.54 -16.29 12.11
N HIS A 69 -8.97 -16.86 13.17
CA HIS A 69 -9.69 -17.04 14.43
C HIS A 69 -9.70 -15.79 15.34
N GLU A 70 -8.96 -14.76 14.97
CA GLU A 70 -8.92 -13.51 15.73
C GLU A 70 -10.04 -12.57 15.30
N ASP A 71 -10.55 -11.78 16.26
CA ASP A 71 -11.47 -10.70 15.94
C ASP A 71 -10.81 -9.66 15.03
N MET A 72 -11.56 -9.16 14.05
CA MET A 72 -11.07 -8.13 13.13
C MET A 72 -10.62 -6.85 13.84
N GLU A 73 -11.11 -6.62 15.04
CA GLU A 73 -10.71 -5.45 15.84
C GLU A 73 -9.21 -5.42 16.14
N TYR A 74 -8.53 -6.58 16.18
CA TYR A 74 -7.08 -6.65 16.36
C TYR A 74 -6.27 -6.15 15.16
N CYS A 75 -6.92 -5.85 14.05
CA CYS A 75 -6.25 -5.19 12.92
C CYS A 75 -6.91 -3.88 12.49
N THR A 76 -7.94 -3.42 13.22
CA THR A 76 -8.64 -2.17 12.90
C THR A 76 -8.65 -1.16 14.06
N ASP A 77 -8.65 -1.62 15.30
CA ASP A 77 -8.67 -0.77 16.47
C ASP A 77 -7.24 -0.50 16.97
N PRO A 78 -6.78 0.76 16.96
CA PRO A 78 -5.42 1.08 17.39
C PRO A 78 -5.06 0.62 18.80
N GLU A 79 -6.00 0.63 19.74
CA GLU A 79 -5.75 0.16 21.10
C GLU A 79 -5.45 -1.34 21.13
N LEU A 80 -6.21 -2.14 20.37
CA LEU A 80 -6.00 -3.58 20.28
C LEU A 80 -4.75 -3.92 19.47
N ILE A 81 -4.45 -3.14 18.43
CA ILE A 81 -3.21 -3.26 17.68
C ILE A 81 -2.01 -3.04 18.60
N ASP A 82 -2.06 -2.00 19.42
CA ASP A 82 -1.00 -1.71 20.39
C ASP A 82 -0.87 -2.82 21.43
N GLU A 83 -1.98 -3.36 21.91
CA GLU A 83 -1.97 -4.49 22.83
C GLU A 83 -1.23 -5.70 22.25
N LYS A 84 -1.46 -6.00 20.96
CA LYS A 84 -0.87 -7.16 20.30
C LYS A 84 0.55 -6.93 19.82
N PHE A 85 0.84 -5.78 19.25
CA PHE A 85 2.09 -5.49 18.54
C PHE A 85 2.94 -4.39 19.16
N GLY A 86 2.44 -3.67 20.17
CA GLY A 86 3.11 -2.49 20.73
C GLY A 86 4.54 -2.74 21.18
N ASP A 87 4.81 -3.93 21.74
CA ASP A 87 6.15 -4.30 22.21
C ASP A 87 7.10 -4.69 21.07
N LEU A 88 6.57 -4.88 19.86
CA LEU A 88 7.33 -5.29 18.69
C LEU A 88 7.71 -4.12 17.77
N VAL A 89 7.16 -2.94 18.03
CA VAL A 89 7.37 -1.74 17.21
C VAL A 89 7.78 -0.57 18.08
N ASP A 90 8.39 0.44 17.48
CA ASP A 90 8.82 1.63 18.19
C ASP A 90 7.66 2.57 18.51
N LEU A 91 6.63 2.55 17.66
CA LEU A 91 5.52 3.50 17.78
C LEU A 91 4.26 2.93 17.13
N VAL A 92 3.12 3.14 17.76
CA VAL A 92 1.80 2.91 17.17
C VAL A 92 1.11 4.26 17.03
N ILE A 93 0.68 4.59 15.82
CA ILE A 93 -0.03 5.85 15.54
C ILE A 93 -1.53 5.57 15.53
N ASP A 94 -2.26 6.24 16.43
CA ASP A 94 -3.71 6.14 16.49
C ASP A 94 -4.33 7.10 15.47
N GLY A 95 -4.79 6.56 14.37
CA GLY A 95 -5.52 7.30 13.34
C GLY A 95 -7.02 7.01 13.35
N GLY A 96 -7.53 6.41 14.43
CA GLY A 96 -8.91 5.97 14.53
C GLY A 96 -9.09 4.53 14.08
N ILE A 97 -10.33 4.08 14.04
CA ILE A 97 -10.67 2.72 13.60
C ILE A 97 -10.43 2.59 12.11
N GLY A 98 -9.66 1.58 11.73
CA GLY A 98 -9.34 1.29 10.33
C GLY A 98 -10.39 0.44 9.64
N GLY A 99 -10.22 0.28 8.32
CA GLY A 99 -11.06 -0.59 7.51
C GLY A 99 -10.53 -2.01 7.45
N THR A 100 -11.36 -2.90 6.93
CA THR A 100 -11.04 -4.33 6.78
C THR A 100 -10.79 -4.72 5.32
N GLU A 101 -11.18 -3.88 4.37
CA GLU A 101 -11.02 -4.18 2.95
C GLU A 101 -9.60 -3.92 2.47
N SER A 102 -9.08 -4.89 1.73
CA SER A 102 -7.75 -4.77 1.11
C SER A 102 -7.77 -3.86 -0.12
N SER A 103 -6.60 -3.37 -0.51
CA SER A 103 -6.45 -2.61 -1.75
C SER A 103 -6.71 -3.49 -2.98
N THR A 104 -7.11 -2.85 -4.08
CA THR A 104 -7.16 -3.50 -5.39
C THR A 104 -5.74 -3.58 -5.95
N ILE A 105 -5.33 -4.79 -6.38
CA ILE A 105 -4.00 -5.00 -6.93
C ILE A 105 -4.08 -4.97 -8.46
N VAL A 106 -3.32 -4.07 -9.05
CA VAL A 106 -3.26 -3.84 -10.49
C VAL A 106 -1.85 -4.15 -10.98
N ASP A 107 -1.72 -5.16 -11.83
CA ASP A 107 -0.43 -5.56 -12.42
C ASP A 107 -0.21 -4.80 -13.72
N CYS A 108 0.87 -4.03 -13.77
CA CYS A 108 1.27 -3.25 -14.93
C CYS A 108 2.63 -3.71 -15.50
N THR A 109 3.04 -4.95 -15.21
CA THR A 109 4.38 -5.45 -15.56
C THR A 109 4.50 -6.00 -16.99
N ASN A 110 3.37 -6.32 -17.63
CA ASN A 110 3.37 -7.03 -18.94
C ASN A 110 2.91 -6.16 -20.11
N GLY A 111 3.01 -4.85 -20.01
CA GLY A 111 2.54 -3.92 -21.04
C GLY A 111 1.04 -3.71 -21.07
N GLU A 112 0.28 -4.56 -20.42
CA GLU A 112 -1.16 -4.45 -20.25
C GLU A 112 -1.50 -4.32 -18.78
N THR A 113 -2.69 -3.79 -18.49
CA THR A 113 -3.18 -3.63 -17.14
C THR A 113 -4.09 -4.81 -16.79
N GLU A 114 -3.76 -5.50 -15.70
CA GLU A 114 -4.54 -6.63 -15.20
C GLU A 114 -4.89 -6.44 -13.74
N ILE A 115 -6.16 -6.61 -13.39
CA ILE A 115 -6.59 -6.62 -11.99
C ILE A 115 -6.35 -8.03 -11.43
N VAL A 116 -5.34 -8.16 -10.59
CA VAL A 116 -4.96 -9.42 -9.95
C VAL A 116 -5.88 -9.74 -8.78
N ARG A 117 -6.31 -8.71 -8.05
CA ARG A 117 -7.24 -8.83 -6.94
C ARG A 117 -8.14 -7.62 -6.89
N GLN A 118 -9.44 -7.83 -6.97
CA GLN A 118 -10.40 -6.77 -6.73
C GLN A 118 -10.52 -6.58 -5.22
N GLY A 119 -10.20 -5.38 -4.76
CA GLY A 119 -10.36 -4.96 -3.38
C GLY A 119 -11.32 -3.78 -3.28
N LYS A 120 -11.01 -2.85 -2.39
CA LYS A 120 -11.86 -1.69 -2.13
C LYS A 120 -11.93 -0.72 -3.32
N GLY A 121 -10.83 -0.55 -4.05
CA GLY A 121 -10.77 0.42 -5.14
C GLY A 121 -11.41 -0.09 -6.44
N TRP A 122 -12.15 0.77 -7.13
CA TRP A 122 -12.67 0.50 -8.48
C TRP A 122 -11.84 1.29 -9.48
N LEU A 123 -11.13 0.56 -10.35
CA LEU A 123 -10.17 1.17 -11.26
C LEU A 123 -10.85 2.07 -12.29
N ASN A 124 -10.40 3.32 -12.35
CA ASN A 124 -10.79 4.29 -13.36
C ASN A 124 -9.78 4.27 -14.49
N GLU A 125 -10.16 3.76 -15.64
CA GLU A 125 -9.29 3.65 -16.81
C GLU A 125 -9.40 4.85 -17.79
N GLY A 126 -10.20 5.81 -17.46
CA GLY A 126 -10.35 7.04 -18.25
C GLY A 126 -11.72 7.22 -18.90
#